data_c4fba4e72a44f041de27b8e25f891765
#
_entry.id   c4fba4e72a44f041de27b8e25f891765
#
_cell.length_a   1.000
_cell.length_b   1.000
_cell.length_c   1.000
_cell.angle_alpha   90.00
_cell.angle_beta   90.00
_cell.angle_gamma   90.00
#
_symmetry.space_group_name_H-M   'P 1'
#
loop_
_entity.id
_entity.type
_entity.pdbx_description
1 polymer ?
#
loop_
_entity_poly.entity_id
_entity_poly.type
_entity_poly.pdbx_seq_one_letter_code
_entity_poly.pdbx_strand_id
1 'polypeptide(L)'
;MAEVAGLVPGDVVLKRGEPIPAEPATGPIYVSTRNDDLQAIIDGCPPDRREDLVFMQNGMLGAFLEKNNLADATQVLLYLAVAKFGEKPTDGITELNPDGLTAATGKWASTFATRLRNGGLKCRDLAGDAYTEAMLEKHVWICAFMLVGALNGGITVGEVEKEHSEQLRAVVTELCAAGEAALGVKLAPGAFERLAAYGRVVAHFPTAVKEFEWRNGWFYAITEAAVKDGKADPCPLHTAGLKELGVVKEAVAA
;
A
#
# COMPACT_ATOMS: atom_id res chain seq x y z
N MET A 1 2.04 12.60 14.93
CA MET A 1 1.75 11.15 14.86
C MET A 1 1.93 10.43 16.20
N ALA A 2 2.95 10.76 16.98
CA ALA A 2 3.19 10.12 18.28
C ALA A 2 2.04 10.27 19.28
N GLU A 3 1.42 11.44 19.37
CA GLU A 3 0.28 11.68 20.29
C GLU A 3 -1.02 11.00 19.84
N VAL A 4 -1.21 10.83 18.52
CA VAL A 4 -2.41 10.15 17.97
C VAL A 4 -2.30 8.63 18.04
N ALA A 5 -1.08 8.10 17.98
CA ALA A 5 -0.82 6.64 18.06
C ALA A 5 -0.71 6.11 19.49
N GLY A 6 -0.93 6.97 20.52
CA GLY A 6 -0.72 6.60 21.91
C GLY A 6 0.73 6.14 22.13
N LEU A 7 1.64 7.07 22.39
CA LEU A 7 2.97 6.71 22.87
C LEU A 7 2.84 5.87 24.13
N VAL A 8 3.52 4.74 24.15
CA VAL A 8 3.63 3.92 25.37
C VAL A 8 4.86 4.42 26.14
N PRO A 9 4.84 4.38 27.48
CA PRO A 9 6.05 4.70 28.24
C PRO A 9 7.26 3.95 27.71
N GLY A 10 8.32 4.69 27.36
CA GLY A 10 9.53 4.13 26.75
C GLY A 10 9.64 4.28 25.24
N ASP A 11 8.58 4.73 24.54
CA ASP A 11 8.70 5.04 23.11
C ASP A 11 9.63 6.23 22.88
N VAL A 12 10.51 6.08 21.88
CA VAL A 12 11.41 7.15 21.40
C VAL A 12 10.97 7.58 20.02
N VAL A 13 10.73 8.88 19.84
CA VAL A 13 10.40 9.46 18.53
C VAL A 13 11.66 10.05 17.94
N LEU A 14 12.11 9.48 16.82
CA LEU A 14 13.24 9.98 16.05
C LEU A 14 12.76 10.93 14.96
N LYS A 15 13.40 12.08 14.84
CA LYS A 15 13.20 13.02 13.75
C LYS A 15 14.12 12.70 12.57
N ARG A 16 13.81 13.29 11.42
CA ARG A 16 14.65 13.15 10.22
C ARG A 16 16.10 13.54 10.51
N GLY A 17 17.02 12.63 10.20
CA GLY A 17 18.46 12.82 10.40
C GLY A 17 18.98 12.41 11.79
N GLU A 18 18.10 12.05 12.72
CA GLU A 18 18.53 11.47 14.00
C GLU A 18 18.89 9.99 13.81
N PRO A 19 20.00 9.52 14.42
CA PRO A 19 20.43 8.15 14.28
C PRO A 19 19.48 7.20 15.01
N ILE A 20 19.27 6.02 14.43
CA ILE A 20 18.57 4.93 15.12
C ILE A 20 19.51 4.40 16.21
N PRO A 21 19.10 4.40 17.50
CA PRO A 21 19.93 3.92 18.59
C PRO A 21 20.12 2.40 18.52
N ALA A 22 21.29 1.91 18.94
CA ALA A 22 21.52 0.48 19.10
C ALA A 22 20.71 -0.11 20.26
N GLU A 23 20.47 0.69 21.28
CA GLU A 23 19.65 0.29 22.44
C GLU A 23 18.23 0.86 22.38
N PRO A 24 17.21 0.10 22.81
CA PRO A 24 17.32 -1.29 23.28
C PRO A 24 17.74 -2.24 22.15
N ALA A 25 18.45 -3.33 22.47
CA ALA A 25 18.97 -4.29 21.49
C ALA A 25 17.90 -5.01 20.64
N THR A 26 16.63 -4.92 21.01
CA THR A 26 15.49 -5.46 20.27
C THR A 26 14.25 -4.63 20.54
N GLY A 27 13.31 -4.66 19.61
CA GLY A 27 12.03 -3.96 19.67
C GLY A 27 11.67 -3.33 18.34
N PRO A 28 10.37 -3.15 18.02
CA PRO A 28 9.95 -2.68 16.72
C PRO A 28 10.39 -1.24 16.45
N ILE A 29 10.90 -0.99 15.27
CA ILE A 29 11.28 0.33 14.76
C ILE A 29 10.26 0.71 13.68
N TYR A 30 9.27 1.50 14.03
CA TYR A 30 8.20 1.92 13.12
C TYR A 30 8.70 2.97 12.12
N VAL A 31 8.81 2.57 10.86
CA VAL A 31 9.27 3.44 9.77
C VAL A 31 8.10 4.24 9.23
N SER A 32 7.93 5.47 9.69
CA SER A 32 6.83 6.38 9.31
C SER A 32 7.31 7.49 8.36
N THR A 33 8.18 7.16 7.41
CA THR A 33 8.74 8.08 6.42
C THR A 33 8.13 7.86 5.03
N ARG A 34 8.53 8.66 4.05
CA ARG A 34 8.17 8.43 2.65
C ARG A 34 8.99 7.27 2.07
N ASN A 35 8.50 6.68 0.99
CA ASN A 35 9.20 5.60 0.28
C ASN A 35 10.62 6.02 -0.15
N ASP A 36 10.81 7.24 -0.59
CA ASP A 36 12.09 7.78 -1.04
C ASP A 36 13.18 7.82 0.06
N ASP A 37 12.76 7.81 1.33
CA ASP A 37 13.67 7.83 2.47
C ASP A 37 14.09 6.41 2.94
N LEU A 38 13.46 5.33 2.42
CA LEU A 38 13.62 3.97 2.94
C LEU A 38 15.05 3.45 2.88
N GLN A 39 15.77 3.71 1.77
CA GLN A 39 17.16 3.26 1.64
C GLN A 39 18.04 3.91 2.71
N ALA A 40 17.91 5.22 2.91
CA ALA A 40 18.68 5.93 3.93
C ALA A 40 18.36 5.44 5.36
N ILE A 41 17.11 5.04 5.63
CA ILE A 41 16.73 4.45 6.93
C ILE A 41 17.41 3.09 7.12
N ILE A 42 17.40 2.23 6.10
CA ILE A 42 18.04 0.90 6.17
C ILE A 42 19.55 1.05 6.36
N ASP A 43 20.18 1.95 5.59
CA ASP A 43 21.63 2.19 5.65
C ASP A 43 22.06 2.76 7.01
N GLY A 44 21.25 3.65 7.58
CA GLY A 44 21.47 4.26 8.89
C GLY A 44 21.05 3.38 10.09
N CYS A 45 20.37 2.24 9.84
CA CYS A 45 19.97 1.33 10.91
C CYS A 45 21.14 0.41 11.32
N PRO A 46 21.42 0.26 12.62
CA PRO A 46 22.40 -0.72 13.09
C PRO A 46 22.11 -2.11 12.49
N PRO A 47 23.11 -2.84 11.98
CA PRO A 47 22.90 -4.11 11.28
C PRO A 47 22.05 -5.11 12.07
N ASP A 48 22.30 -5.25 13.34
CA ASP A 48 21.62 -6.18 14.27
C ASP A 48 20.16 -5.77 14.57
N ARG A 49 19.78 -4.52 14.20
CA ARG A 49 18.44 -3.96 14.39
C ARG A 49 17.60 -3.90 13.10
N ARG A 50 18.18 -4.23 11.94
CA ARG A 50 17.49 -4.14 10.65
C ARG A 50 16.25 -5.02 10.57
N GLU A 51 16.26 -6.20 11.18
CA GLU A 51 15.09 -7.08 11.26
C GLU A 51 13.95 -6.53 12.16
N ASP A 52 14.22 -5.49 12.94
CA ASP A 52 13.27 -4.81 13.79
C ASP A 52 12.51 -3.69 13.06
N LEU A 53 12.92 -3.36 11.83
CA LEU A 53 12.22 -2.37 10.99
C LEU A 53 10.81 -2.85 10.65
N VAL A 54 9.84 -1.97 10.83
CA VAL A 54 8.42 -2.18 10.52
C VAL A 54 8.02 -1.20 9.43
N PHE A 55 7.83 -1.70 8.23
CA PHE A 55 7.52 -0.89 7.05
C PHE A 55 6.01 -0.68 6.91
N MET A 56 5.58 0.59 6.79
CA MET A 56 4.17 0.99 6.74
C MET A 56 3.81 1.76 5.47
N GLN A 57 4.71 1.81 4.50
CA GLN A 57 4.54 2.58 3.27
C GLN A 57 3.52 1.94 2.33
N ASN A 58 2.85 2.78 1.56
CA ASN A 58 2.01 2.31 0.46
C ASN A 58 2.85 1.88 -0.73
N GLY A 59 2.40 0.85 -1.44
CA GLY A 59 3.06 0.34 -2.63
C GLY A 59 3.64 -1.05 -2.45
N MET A 60 4.23 -1.56 -3.52
CA MET A 60 4.83 -2.90 -3.56
C MET A 60 6.29 -2.82 -3.12
N LEU A 61 6.56 -3.14 -1.86
CA LEU A 61 7.91 -3.08 -1.27
C LEU A 61 8.72 -4.36 -1.49
N GLY A 62 8.11 -5.47 -1.90
CA GLY A 62 8.72 -6.81 -1.91
C GLY A 62 10.10 -6.85 -2.56
N ALA A 63 10.23 -6.43 -3.81
CA ALA A 63 11.51 -6.44 -4.52
C ALA A 63 12.57 -5.51 -3.88
N PHE A 64 12.15 -4.38 -3.32
CA PHE A 64 13.04 -3.47 -2.59
C PHE A 64 13.55 -4.11 -1.29
N LEU A 65 12.68 -4.75 -0.53
CA LEU A 65 13.05 -5.43 0.72
C LEU A 65 13.95 -6.63 0.44
N GLU A 66 13.65 -7.43 -0.58
CA GLU A 66 14.48 -8.55 -1.01
C GLU A 66 15.91 -8.10 -1.37
N LYS A 67 16.03 -7.03 -2.18
CA LYS A 67 17.33 -6.43 -2.55
C LYS A 67 18.16 -6.00 -1.33
N ASN A 68 17.48 -5.62 -0.25
CA ASN A 68 18.12 -5.20 1.01
C ASN A 68 18.27 -6.32 2.04
N ASN A 69 18.03 -7.59 1.69
CA ASN A 69 18.02 -8.76 2.58
C ASN A 69 17.01 -8.63 3.74
N LEU A 70 15.86 -8.04 3.47
CA LEU A 70 14.76 -7.78 4.39
C LEU A 70 13.44 -8.38 3.91
N ALA A 71 13.49 -9.46 3.13
CA ALA A 71 12.28 -10.11 2.59
C ALA A 71 11.28 -10.51 3.69
N ASP A 72 11.79 -10.93 4.86
CA ASP A 72 10.99 -11.34 6.02
C ASP A 72 10.68 -10.18 7.00
N ALA A 73 11.02 -8.95 6.64
CA ALA A 73 10.77 -7.80 7.50
C ALA A 73 9.27 -7.61 7.78
N THR A 74 8.97 -7.04 8.94
CA THR A 74 7.57 -6.72 9.28
C THR A 74 7.02 -5.66 8.34
N GLN A 75 5.90 -5.96 7.71
CA GLN A 75 5.17 -5.07 6.80
C GLN A 75 3.75 -4.82 7.31
N VAL A 76 3.25 -3.62 7.09
CA VAL A 76 1.93 -3.21 7.55
C VAL A 76 1.15 -2.56 6.42
N LEU A 77 -0.05 -3.06 6.17
CA LEU A 77 -1.04 -2.46 5.29
C LEU A 77 -1.92 -1.52 6.10
N LEU A 78 -1.59 -0.23 6.10
CA LEU A 78 -2.37 0.77 6.84
C LEU A 78 -3.56 1.27 5.99
N TYR A 79 -4.76 1.03 6.50
CA TYR A 79 -6.00 1.64 6.01
C TYR A 79 -6.48 2.71 7.01
N LEU A 80 -5.55 3.53 7.46
CA LEU A 80 -5.81 4.62 8.39
C LEU A 80 -5.57 5.96 7.71
N ALA A 81 -6.47 6.89 7.92
CA ALA A 81 -6.32 8.27 7.49
C ALA A 81 -6.62 9.22 8.63
N VAL A 82 -5.78 10.22 8.80
CA VAL A 82 -5.98 11.31 9.75
C VAL A 82 -6.04 12.60 8.94
N ALA A 83 -7.21 13.24 8.91
CA ALA A 83 -7.43 14.45 8.13
C ALA A 83 -6.68 15.64 8.72
N LYS A 84 -6.68 15.77 10.08
CA LYS A 84 -5.96 16.81 10.80
C LYS A 84 -5.33 16.26 12.06
N PHE A 85 -4.27 16.92 12.51
CA PHE A 85 -3.63 16.60 13.77
C PHE A 85 -4.63 16.66 14.94
N GLY A 86 -4.63 15.61 15.78
CA GLY A 86 -5.53 15.50 16.94
C GLY A 86 -6.92 14.93 16.62
N GLU A 87 -7.28 14.73 15.36
CA GLU A 87 -8.52 14.05 14.99
C GLU A 87 -8.38 12.53 15.11
N LYS A 88 -9.50 11.87 15.42
CA LYS A 88 -9.56 10.40 15.44
C LYS A 88 -9.33 9.87 14.02
N PRO A 89 -8.44 8.90 13.81
CA PRO A 89 -8.21 8.33 12.50
C PRO A 89 -9.46 7.62 11.96
N THR A 90 -9.70 7.79 10.66
CA THR A 90 -10.65 6.94 9.94
C THR A 90 -10.04 5.54 9.83
N ASP A 91 -10.73 4.53 10.33
CA ASP A 91 -10.32 3.12 10.22
C ASP A 91 -10.84 2.52 8.91
N GLY A 92 -10.18 1.48 8.43
CA GLY A 92 -10.57 0.70 7.24
C GLY A 92 -11.70 -0.29 7.48
N ILE A 93 -12.62 -0.01 8.40
CA ILE A 93 -13.81 -0.83 8.65
C ILE A 93 -14.86 -0.53 7.59
N THR A 94 -15.41 -1.59 6.98
CA THR A 94 -16.51 -1.49 6.01
C THR A 94 -17.59 -2.52 6.35
N GLU A 95 -18.76 -2.41 5.72
CA GLU A 95 -19.82 -3.41 5.85
C GLU A 95 -19.41 -4.81 5.38
N LEU A 96 -18.43 -4.89 4.43
CA LEU A 96 -17.89 -6.15 3.93
C LEU A 96 -16.65 -6.63 4.69
N ASN A 97 -16.02 -5.75 5.48
CA ASN A 97 -14.83 -6.03 6.28
C ASN A 97 -14.99 -5.48 7.70
N PRO A 98 -15.86 -6.07 8.53
CA PRO A 98 -16.14 -5.56 9.88
C PRO A 98 -14.94 -5.67 10.84
N ASP A 99 -13.97 -6.53 10.53
CA ASP A 99 -12.71 -6.67 11.28
C ASP A 99 -11.63 -5.68 10.84
N GLY A 100 -11.97 -4.77 9.92
CA GLY A 100 -11.07 -3.78 9.35
C GLY A 100 -10.11 -4.35 8.31
N LEU A 101 -9.56 -3.46 7.49
CA LEU A 101 -8.66 -3.81 6.39
C LEU A 101 -7.18 -3.70 6.76
N THR A 102 -6.83 -2.93 7.81
CA THR A 102 -5.45 -2.84 8.29
C THR A 102 -4.93 -4.21 8.69
N ALA A 103 -3.76 -4.57 8.19
CA ALA A 103 -3.13 -5.86 8.45
C ALA A 103 -1.62 -5.72 8.60
N ALA A 104 -1.01 -6.63 9.35
CA ALA A 104 0.43 -6.71 9.51
C ALA A 104 0.91 -8.15 9.31
N THR A 105 2.18 -8.30 8.89
CA THR A 105 2.88 -9.59 8.79
C THR A 105 4.32 -9.46 9.29
N GLY A 106 4.95 -10.57 9.63
CA GLY A 106 6.35 -10.64 10.06
C GLY A 106 6.53 -10.58 11.58
N LYS A 107 7.80 -10.49 12.01
CA LYS A 107 8.25 -10.60 13.40
C LYS A 107 7.45 -9.76 14.39
N TRP A 108 7.12 -8.53 14.05
CA TRP A 108 6.45 -7.56 14.92
C TRP A 108 4.96 -7.36 14.63
N ALA A 109 4.36 -8.20 13.79
CA ALA A 109 2.96 -8.07 13.36
C ALA A 109 1.99 -8.05 14.57
N SER A 110 2.11 -9.04 15.46
CA SER A 110 1.24 -9.14 16.65
C SER A 110 1.44 -7.97 17.63
N THR A 111 2.68 -7.50 17.79
CA THR A 111 2.99 -6.33 18.62
C THR A 111 2.34 -5.07 18.03
N PHE A 112 2.46 -4.86 16.73
CA PHE A 112 1.84 -3.74 16.04
C PHE A 112 0.31 -3.81 16.13
N ALA A 113 -0.27 -4.97 15.86
CA ALA A 113 -1.72 -5.18 15.93
C ALA A 113 -2.26 -4.92 17.36
N THR A 114 -1.53 -5.37 18.38
CA THR A 114 -1.88 -5.10 19.77
C THR A 114 -1.86 -3.60 20.10
N ARG A 115 -0.83 -2.89 19.60
CA ARG A 115 -0.72 -1.44 19.77
C ARG A 115 -1.90 -0.70 19.15
N LEU A 116 -2.32 -1.06 17.94
CA LEU A 116 -3.48 -0.44 17.30
C LEU A 116 -4.78 -0.75 18.05
N ARG A 117 -4.98 -2.01 18.48
CA ARG A 117 -6.17 -2.40 19.26
C ARG A 117 -6.28 -1.67 20.58
N ASN A 118 -5.17 -1.45 21.27
CA ASN A 118 -5.13 -0.64 22.49
C ASN A 118 -5.55 0.82 22.24
N GLY A 119 -5.31 1.33 21.02
CA GLY A 119 -5.79 2.64 20.55
C GLY A 119 -7.23 2.63 20.00
N GLY A 120 -7.95 1.51 20.13
CA GLY A 120 -9.34 1.36 19.63
C GLY A 120 -9.45 1.17 18.12
N LEU A 121 -8.35 0.81 17.43
CA LEU A 121 -8.30 0.56 15.99
C LEU A 121 -8.23 -0.95 15.71
N LYS A 122 -8.66 -1.35 14.51
CA LYS A 122 -8.58 -2.75 14.05
C LYS A 122 -7.23 -3.00 13.36
N CYS A 123 -6.67 -4.20 13.59
CA CYS A 123 -5.53 -4.70 12.83
C CYS A 123 -5.54 -6.22 12.86
N ARG A 124 -5.45 -6.81 11.68
CA ARG A 124 -5.32 -8.26 11.49
C ARG A 124 -3.84 -8.65 11.49
N ASP A 125 -3.52 -9.76 12.12
CA ASP A 125 -2.21 -10.41 12.04
C ASP A 125 -2.33 -11.50 10.97
N LEU A 126 -1.68 -11.33 9.83
CA LEU A 126 -1.80 -12.20 8.66
C LEU A 126 -0.42 -12.74 8.27
N ALA A 127 -0.40 -13.95 7.72
CA ALA A 127 0.82 -14.58 7.24
C ALA A 127 0.61 -15.22 5.85
N GLY A 128 1.70 -15.41 5.11
CA GLY A 128 1.71 -16.08 3.82
C GLY A 128 0.74 -15.46 2.83
N ASP A 129 0.00 -16.32 2.13
CA ASP A 129 -0.92 -15.93 1.05
C ASP A 129 -1.99 -14.95 1.54
N ALA A 130 -2.49 -15.10 2.76
CA ALA A 130 -3.51 -14.21 3.31
C ALA A 130 -3.03 -12.74 3.40
N TYR A 131 -1.76 -12.51 3.73
CA TYR A 131 -1.19 -11.17 3.70
C TYR A 131 -0.97 -10.69 2.26
N THR A 132 -0.48 -11.57 1.38
CA THR A 132 -0.23 -11.26 -0.03
C THR A 132 -1.52 -10.89 -0.75
N GLU A 133 -2.63 -11.60 -0.50
CA GLU A 133 -3.95 -11.28 -1.02
C GLU A 133 -4.43 -9.89 -0.53
N ALA A 134 -4.34 -9.63 0.78
CA ALA A 134 -4.72 -8.33 1.35
C ALA A 134 -3.85 -7.18 0.80
N MET A 135 -2.55 -7.42 0.59
CA MET A 135 -1.62 -6.48 -0.01
C MET A 135 -2.00 -6.19 -1.47
N LEU A 136 -2.30 -7.23 -2.26
CA LEU A 136 -2.73 -7.07 -3.65
C LEU A 136 -4.02 -6.27 -3.73
N GLU A 137 -5.04 -6.59 -2.94
CA GLU A 137 -6.30 -5.82 -2.92
C GLU A 137 -6.04 -4.33 -2.63
N LYS A 138 -5.24 -4.04 -1.60
CA LYS A 138 -4.89 -2.65 -1.30
C LYS A 138 -4.18 -1.97 -2.45
N HIS A 139 -3.25 -2.68 -3.09
CA HIS A 139 -2.46 -2.14 -4.20
C HIS A 139 -3.34 -1.86 -5.42
N VAL A 140 -4.25 -2.78 -5.77
CA VAL A 140 -5.25 -2.58 -6.81
C VAL A 140 -6.12 -1.36 -6.51
N TRP A 141 -6.61 -1.23 -5.26
CA TRP A 141 -7.41 -0.07 -4.86
C TRP A 141 -6.67 1.25 -5.11
N ILE A 142 -5.43 1.35 -4.62
CA ILE A 142 -4.62 2.57 -4.78
C ILE A 142 -4.40 2.88 -6.26
N CYS A 143 -4.05 1.87 -7.07
CA CYS A 143 -3.73 2.10 -8.48
C CYS A 143 -4.98 2.43 -9.30
N ALA A 144 -6.07 1.67 -9.15
CA ALA A 144 -7.28 1.85 -9.95
C ALA A 144 -8.02 3.15 -9.61
N PHE A 145 -8.33 3.41 -8.34
CA PHE A 145 -9.06 4.61 -7.94
C PHE A 145 -8.30 5.90 -8.27
N MET A 146 -6.99 5.91 -7.99
CA MET A 146 -6.17 7.09 -8.25
C MET A 146 -6.00 7.34 -9.76
N LEU A 147 -5.87 6.29 -10.57
CA LEU A 147 -5.78 6.41 -12.03
C LEU A 147 -7.10 6.89 -12.62
N VAL A 148 -8.22 6.21 -12.33
CA VAL A 148 -9.54 6.57 -12.89
C VAL A 148 -9.93 7.98 -12.48
N GLY A 149 -9.71 8.36 -11.23
CA GLY A 149 -10.01 9.72 -10.78
C GLY A 149 -9.14 10.78 -11.46
N ALA A 150 -7.85 10.50 -11.66
CA ALA A 150 -6.95 11.41 -12.37
C ALA A 150 -7.36 11.59 -13.85
N LEU A 151 -7.77 10.51 -14.53
CA LEU A 151 -8.28 10.54 -15.91
C LEU A 151 -9.55 11.38 -16.05
N ASN A 152 -10.34 11.48 -14.98
CA ASN A 152 -11.58 12.24 -14.95
C ASN A 152 -11.43 13.61 -14.25
N GLY A 153 -10.25 14.24 -14.35
CA GLY A 153 -10.01 15.60 -13.88
C GLY A 153 -9.59 15.72 -12.41
N GLY A 154 -9.19 14.63 -11.76
CA GLY A 154 -8.74 14.63 -10.35
C GLY A 154 -9.91 14.68 -9.36
N ILE A 155 -11.05 14.10 -9.75
CA ILE A 155 -12.26 13.99 -8.91
C ILE A 155 -11.98 13.16 -7.64
N THR A 156 -12.89 13.21 -6.68
CA THR A 156 -12.74 12.46 -5.42
C THR A 156 -12.99 10.96 -5.61
N VAL A 157 -12.52 10.16 -4.64
CA VAL A 157 -12.75 8.71 -4.61
C VAL A 157 -14.25 8.37 -4.66
N GLY A 158 -15.10 9.14 -3.97
CA GLY A 158 -16.54 8.93 -3.97
C GLY A 158 -17.18 9.24 -5.33
N GLU A 159 -16.71 10.27 -6.05
CA GLU A 159 -17.16 10.58 -7.42
C GLU A 159 -16.71 9.48 -8.38
N VAL A 160 -15.50 8.95 -8.25
CA VAL A 160 -15.02 7.80 -9.05
C VAL A 160 -15.96 6.60 -8.88
N GLU A 161 -16.28 6.23 -7.64
CA GLU A 161 -17.13 5.07 -7.34
C GLU A 161 -18.56 5.28 -7.89
N LYS A 162 -19.11 6.48 -7.73
CA LYS A 162 -20.48 6.79 -8.10
C LYS A 162 -20.68 7.02 -9.60
N GLU A 163 -19.76 7.76 -10.24
CA GLU A 163 -19.95 8.28 -11.60
C GLU A 163 -19.15 7.53 -12.65
N HIS A 164 -18.08 6.83 -12.25
CA HIS A 164 -17.16 6.10 -13.13
C HIS A 164 -17.01 4.62 -12.76
N SER A 165 -18.04 4.04 -12.14
CA SER A 165 -18.02 2.67 -11.59
C SER A 165 -17.71 1.60 -12.65
N GLU A 166 -18.19 1.75 -13.88
CA GLU A 166 -17.92 0.80 -14.97
C GLU A 166 -16.44 0.85 -15.39
N GLN A 167 -15.90 2.04 -15.60
CA GLN A 167 -14.49 2.24 -15.91
C GLN A 167 -13.59 1.70 -14.77
N LEU A 168 -13.94 2.03 -13.53
CA LEU A 168 -13.25 1.54 -12.35
C LEU A 168 -13.26 0.01 -12.28
N ARG A 169 -14.42 -0.63 -12.49
CA ARG A 169 -14.56 -2.09 -12.48
C ARG A 169 -13.69 -2.74 -13.53
N ALA A 170 -13.63 -2.19 -14.72
CA ALA A 170 -12.81 -2.72 -15.81
C ALA A 170 -11.31 -2.68 -15.44
N VAL A 171 -10.83 -1.55 -14.94
CA VAL A 171 -9.42 -1.40 -14.48
C VAL A 171 -9.14 -2.31 -13.29
N VAL A 172 -10.00 -2.39 -12.29
CA VAL A 172 -9.85 -3.29 -11.13
C VAL A 172 -9.74 -4.74 -11.59
N THR A 173 -10.59 -5.16 -12.53
CA THR A 173 -10.61 -6.55 -13.02
C THR A 173 -9.30 -6.92 -13.68
N GLU A 174 -8.75 -6.08 -14.54
CA GLU A 174 -7.46 -6.38 -15.19
C GLU A 174 -6.30 -6.35 -14.20
N LEU A 175 -6.25 -5.38 -13.27
CA LEU A 175 -5.20 -5.30 -12.27
C LEU A 175 -5.25 -6.48 -11.28
N CYS A 176 -6.44 -6.93 -10.88
CA CYS A 176 -6.58 -8.15 -10.08
C CYS A 176 -6.00 -9.36 -10.83
N ALA A 177 -6.38 -9.57 -12.09
CA ALA A 177 -5.92 -10.72 -12.86
C ALA A 177 -4.39 -10.69 -13.07
N ALA A 178 -3.83 -9.54 -13.40
CA ALA A 178 -2.37 -9.39 -13.57
C ALA A 178 -1.62 -9.59 -12.26
N GLY A 179 -2.13 -9.03 -11.15
CA GLY A 179 -1.53 -9.17 -9.83
C GLY A 179 -1.59 -10.59 -9.29
N GLU A 180 -2.74 -11.28 -9.44
CA GLU A 180 -2.88 -12.71 -9.10
C GLU A 180 -1.85 -13.57 -9.82
N ALA A 181 -1.70 -13.36 -11.14
CA ALA A 181 -0.74 -14.10 -11.94
C ALA A 181 0.72 -13.82 -11.53
N ALA A 182 1.05 -12.56 -11.23
CA ALA A 182 2.39 -12.15 -10.85
C ALA A 182 2.81 -12.64 -9.46
N LEU A 183 1.86 -12.69 -8.51
CA LEU A 183 2.14 -13.07 -7.11
C LEU A 183 1.82 -14.54 -6.80
N GLY A 184 1.18 -15.27 -7.72
CA GLY A 184 0.81 -16.67 -7.52
C GLY A 184 -0.30 -16.85 -6.48
N VAL A 185 -1.13 -15.84 -6.23
CA VAL A 185 -2.25 -15.88 -5.29
C VAL A 185 -3.58 -15.76 -6.01
N LYS A 186 -4.69 -16.01 -5.28
CA LYS A 186 -6.04 -15.89 -5.83
C LYS A 186 -6.91 -15.10 -4.88
N LEU A 187 -7.38 -13.93 -5.32
CA LEU A 187 -8.27 -13.10 -4.52
C LEU A 187 -9.65 -13.79 -4.34
N ALA A 188 -10.22 -13.63 -3.17
CA ALA A 188 -11.58 -14.08 -2.93
C ALA A 188 -12.57 -13.37 -3.87
N PRO A 189 -13.65 -14.04 -4.32
CA PRO A 189 -14.69 -13.39 -5.12
C PRO A 189 -15.22 -12.12 -4.48
N GLY A 190 -15.64 -11.14 -5.29
CA GLY A 190 -16.17 -9.87 -4.80
C GLY A 190 -15.09 -8.83 -4.46
N ALA A 191 -13.88 -8.93 -5.02
CA ALA A 191 -12.82 -7.95 -4.80
C ALA A 191 -13.28 -6.52 -5.12
N PHE A 192 -13.93 -6.29 -6.27
CA PHE A 192 -14.44 -4.97 -6.64
C PHE A 192 -15.39 -4.41 -5.58
N GLU A 193 -16.32 -5.20 -5.08
CA GLU A 193 -17.32 -4.81 -4.08
C GLU A 193 -16.64 -4.39 -2.77
N ARG A 194 -15.60 -5.13 -2.32
CA ARG A 194 -14.81 -4.77 -1.13
C ARG A 194 -14.03 -3.48 -1.33
N LEU A 195 -13.42 -3.30 -2.51
CA LEU A 195 -12.67 -2.08 -2.85
C LEU A 195 -13.59 -0.86 -2.95
N ALA A 196 -14.78 -1.00 -3.55
CA ALA A 196 -15.80 0.04 -3.62
C ALA A 196 -16.33 0.39 -2.22
N ALA A 197 -16.57 -0.60 -1.36
CA ALA A 197 -16.97 -0.37 0.02
C ALA A 197 -15.95 0.50 0.78
N TYR A 198 -14.66 0.22 0.62
CA TYR A 198 -13.62 1.08 1.21
C TYR A 198 -13.58 2.47 0.55
N GLY A 199 -13.77 2.56 -0.76
CA GLY A 199 -13.91 3.83 -1.47
C GLY A 199 -14.97 4.74 -0.85
N ARG A 200 -16.11 4.18 -0.45
CA ARG A 200 -17.19 4.93 0.23
C ARG A 200 -16.77 5.45 1.61
N VAL A 201 -15.95 4.72 2.37
CA VAL A 201 -15.43 5.18 3.68
C VAL A 201 -14.53 6.40 3.53
N VAL A 202 -13.77 6.47 2.44
CA VAL A 202 -12.82 7.55 2.16
C VAL A 202 -13.24 8.41 0.95
N ALA A 203 -14.53 8.54 0.73
CA ALA A 203 -15.13 9.20 -0.43
C ALA A 203 -14.61 10.61 -0.72
N HIS A 204 -14.17 11.32 0.33
CA HIS A 204 -13.66 12.69 0.24
C HIS A 204 -12.20 12.79 -0.19
N PHE A 205 -11.49 11.67 -0.36
CA PHE A 205 -10.07 11.71 -0.74
C PHE A 205 -9.92 12.19 -2.18
N PRO A 206 -8.99 13.14 -2.43
CA PRO A 206 -8.65 13.54 -3.79
C PRO A 206 -7.84 12.43 -4.47
N THR A 207 -8.05 12.27 -5.77
CA THR A 207 -7.32 11.31 -6.58
C THR A 207 -6.16 11.96 -7.32
N ALA A 208 -5.06 11.24 -7.41
CA ALA A 208 -3.93 11.57 -8.27
C ALA A 208 -2.99 10.36 -8.37
N VAL A 209 -2.35 10.18 -9.52
CA VAL A 209 -1.24 9.22 -9.65
C VAL A 209 -0.02 9.79 -8.94
N LYS A 210 0.44 9.09 -7.89
CA LYS A 210 1.57 9.49 -7.04
C LYS A 210 2.49 8.31 -6.81
N GLU A 211 3.76 8.58 -6.52
CA GLU A 211 4.75 7.56 -6.15
C GLU A 211 4.73 6.40 -7.17
N PHE A 212 4.81 6.76 -8.44
CA PHE A 212 4.64 5.84 -9.57
C PHE A 212 5.45 4.55 -9.41
N GLU A 213 6.74 4.65 -9.09
CA GLU A 213 7.66 3.51 -8.97
C GLU A 213 7.19 2.47 -7.96
N TRP A 214 6.51 2.90 -6.89
CA TRP A 214 6.04 2.05 -5.82
C TRP A 214 4.60 1.54 -6.01
N ARG A 215 3.83 2.19 -6.90
CA ARG A 215 2.40 1.93 -7.08
C ARG A 215 2.10 1.47 -8.50
N ASN A 216 1.61 2.36 -9.36
CA ASN A 216 1.25 2.01 -10.74
C ASN A 216 2.43 1.43 -11.53
N GLY A 217 3.65 1.81 -11.24
CA GLY A 217 4.87 1.30 -11.86
C GLY A 217 5.08 -0.19 -11.66
N TRP A 218 4.58 -0.77 -10.56
CA TRP A 218 4.63 -2.23 -10.37
C TRP A 218 3.80 -2.98 -11.41
N PHE A 219 2.56 -2.54 -11.67
CA PHE A 219 1.74 -3.11 -12.74
C PHE A 219 2.30 -2.82 -14.12
N TYR A 220 2.83 -1.61 -14.32
CA TYR A 220 3.45 -1.23 -15.58
C TYR A 220 4.69 -2.08 -15.88
N ALA A 221 5.47 -2.46 -14.89
CA ALA A 221 6.60 -3.38 -15.06
C ALA A 221 6.15 -4.79 -15.50
N ILE A 222 4.98 -5.26 -15.05
CA ILE A 222 4.38 -6.52 -15.54
C ILE A 222 4.04 -6.40 -17.04
N THR A 223 3.45 -5.27 -17.44
CA THR A 223 3.19 -4.96 -18.85
C THR A 223 4.48 -4.92 -19.66
N GLU A 224 5.51 -4.19 -19.22
CA GLU A 224 6.79 -4.10 -19.94
C GLU A 224 7.44 -5.47 -20.11
N ALA A 225 7.43 -6.31 -19.07
CA ALA A 225 7.96 -7.67 -19.15
C ALA A 225 7.18 -8.53 -20.16
N ALA A 226 5.85 -8.48 -20.14
CA ALA A 226 5.02 -9.22 -21.09
C ALA A 226 5.26 -8.79 -22.54
N VAL A 227 5.28 -7.49 -22.81
CA VAL A 227 5.51 -6.93 -24.15
C VAL A 227 6.92 -7.27 -24.65
N LYS A 228 7.93 -7.19 -23.80
CA LYS A 228 9.31 -7.59 -24.11
C LYS A 228 9.40 -9.06 -24.52
N ASP A 229 8.59 -9.91 -23.90
CA ASP A 229 8.48 -11.34 -24.23
C ASP A 229 7.58 -11.61 -25.45
N GLY A 230 7.10 -10.60 -26.15
CA GLY A 230 6.20 -10.73 -27.31
C GLY A 230 4.78 -11.16 -26.94
N LYS A 231 4.39 -11.01 -25.69
CA LYS A 231 3.04 -11.31 -25.19
C LYS A 231 2.15 -10.06 -25.24
N ALA A 232 0.84 -10.27 -25.18
CA ALA A 232 -0.12 -9.18 -25.04
C ALA A 232 0.06 -8.46 -23.69
N ASP A 233 -0.25 -7.16 -23.68
CA ASP A 233 -0.31 -6.37 -22.45
C ASP A 233 -1.36 -6.96 -21.49
N PRO A 234 -1.01 -7.38 -20.27
CA PRO A 234 -1.98 -7.89 -19.30
C PRO A 234 -2.82 -6.80 -18.65
N CYS A 235 -2.43 -5.52 -18.79
CA CYS A 235 -3.10 -4.37 -18.20
C CYS A 235 -3.37 -3.25 -19.22
N PRO A 236 -4.07 -3.52 -20.35
CA PRO A 236 -4.18 -2.57 -21.44
C PRO A 236 -4.92 -1.28 -21.07
N LEU A 237 -5.95 -1.32 -20.23
CA LEU A 237 -6.67 -0.13 -19.78
C LEU A 237 -5.81 0.73 -18.85
N HIS A 238 -5.11 0.09 -17.93
CA HIS A 238 -4.18 0.76 -17.03
C HIS A 238 -3.04 1.43 -17.81
N THR A 239 -2.44 0.71 -18.75
CA THR A 239 -1.38 1.23 -19.62
C THR A 239 -1.86 2.42 -20.45
N ALA A 240 -3.05 2.31 -21.06
CA ALA A 240 -3.64 3.40 -21.83
C ALA A 240 -3.87 4.64 -20.95
N GLY A 241 -4.44 4.46 -19.77
CA GLY A 241 -4.68 5.57 -18.85
C GLY A 241 -3.39 6.26 -18.37
N LEU A 242 -2.32 5.50 -18.11
CA LEU A 242 -1.03 6.08 -17.75
C LEU A 242 -0.40 6.89 -18.90
N LYS A 243 -0.56 6.44 -20.14
CA LYS A 243 -0.13 7.18 -21.33
C LYS A 243 -0.93 8.46 -21.52
N GLU A 244 -2.24 8.40 -21.39
CA GLU A 244 -3.13 9.56 -21.49
C GLU A 244 -2.77 10.65 -20.49
N LEU A 245 -2.41 10.27 -19.26
CA LEU A 245 -1.91 11.20 -18.23
C LEU A 245 -0.46 11.64 -18.44
N GLY A 246 0.25 11.12 -19.44
CA GLY A 246 1.66 11.41 -19.67
C GLY A 246 2.60 10.87 -18.58
N VAL A 247 2.13 9.93 -17.76
CA VAL A 247 2.93 9.30 -16.69
C VAL A 247 3.98 8.37 -17.28
N VAL A 248 3.60 7.65 -18.33
CA VAL A 248 4.50 6.81 -19.13
C VAL A 248 4.47 7.27 -20.58
N LYS A 249 5.60 7.07 -21.29
CA LYS A 249 5.71 7.44 -22.70
C LYS A 249 5.11 6.35 -23.59
N GLU A 250 4.62 6.73 -24.76
CA GLU A 250 4.39 5.75 -25.82
C GLU A 250 5.71 5.05 -26.16
N ALA A 251 5.65 3.73 -26.34
CA ALA A 251 6.78 3.02 -26.89
C ALA A 251 7.05 3.63 -28.28
N VAL A 252 8.22 4.25 -28.44
CA VAL A 252 8.65 4.70 -29.77
C VAL A 252 8.72 3.43 -30.60
N ALA A 253 7.85 3.33 -31.63
CA ALA A 253 7.92 2.23 -32.58
C ALA A 253 9.32 2.24 -33.19
N ALA A 254 10.08 1.16 -32.97
CA ALA A 254 11.41 0.96 -33.54
C ALA A 254 11.33 0.60 -35.03
#